data_6e43fa0de627396031e0b4e98381ad10
#
_entry.id   6e43fa0de627396031e0b4e98381ad10
#
_cell.length_a   1.000
_cell.length_b   1.000
_cell.length_c   1.000
_cell.angle_alpha   90.00
_cell.angle_beta   90.00
_cell.angle_gamma   90.00
#
_symmetry.space_group_name_H-M   'P 1'
#
loop_
_entity.id
_entity.type
_entity.pdbx_description
1 polymer ?
#
loop_
_entity_poly.entity_id
_entity_poly.type
_entity_poly.pdbx_seq_one_letter_code
_entity_poly.pdbx_strand_id
1 'polypeptide(L)'
;MVAETTAYRTQNAKMGCYQSGPTYRKEPRNSAISRCFWAFNYIYACIKDCVLIDPCMGSGHILVYAFDVLMDIYRNQGYSDRDAARLILENNLYGLEIDERAYHLAYFALMMKARSYNRRILSKDTKVNVFEIRESSGKLKPEYDQYLGNYKDLVQYLINEFQEAKELGSIVNLSCTEEQLDELEKHIKHLKANALDVDLIAQTEIDEIYDLLMPLIRQARLLVQKYDVVITNPGIL
;
A
#
# COMPACT_ATOMS: atom_id res chain seq x y z
N MET A 1 -19.45 9.01 -21.89
CA MET A 1 -19.69 9.05 -20.45
C MET A 1 -18.34 9.31 -19.79
N VAL A 2 -18.12 10.52 -19.30
CA VAL A 2 -16.85 10.96 -18.69
C VAL A 2 -16.90 10.50 -17.24
N ALA A 3 -15.97 9.63 -16.84
CA ALA A 3 -15.84 9.19 -15.47
C ALA A 3 -15.43 10.40 -14.59
N GLU A 4 -16.24 10.77 -13.61
CA GLU A 4 -15.90 11.76 -12.61
C GLU A 4 -14.86 11.18 -11.66
N THR A 5 -13.64 11.66 -11.79
CA THR A 5 -12.55 11.33 -10.87
C THR A 5 -12.72 12.15 -9.60
N THR A 6 -13.19 11.52 -8.53
CA THR A 6 -13.35 12.18 -7.23
C THR A 6 -12.04 12.09 -6.45
N ALA A 7 -11.30 13.20 -6.37
CA ALA A 7 -10.10 13.30 -5.53
C ALA A 7 -10.49 13.78 -4.13
N TYR A 8 -10.31 12.96 -3.10
CA TYR A 8 -10.50 13.34 -1.70
C TYR A 8 -9.19 13.81 -1.08
N ARG A 9 -9.25 14.95 -0.40
CA ARG A 9 -8.12 15.57 0.30
C ARG A 9 -8.19 15.21 1.78
N THR A 10 -7.17 14.55 2.32
CA THR A 10 -6.98 14.46 3.78
C THR A 10 -6.43 15.78 4.31
N GLN A 11 -7.13 16.37 5.30
CA GLN A 11 -6.71 17.60 5.99
C GLN A 11 -5.66 17.24 7.04
N ASN A 12 -4.39 17.18 6.70
CA ASN A 12 -3.26 17.30 7.63
C ASN A 12 -1.91 17.07 6.94
N ALA A 13 -1.66 17.75 5.81
CA ALA A 13 -0.31 17.80 5.25
C ALA A 13 0.53 18.77 6.12
N LYS A 14 1.61 18.28 6.73
CA LYS A 14 2.61 19.13 7.41
C LYS A 14 3.20 20.12 6.41
N MET A 15 2.87 21.39 6.62
CA MET A 15 3.41 22.53 5.90
C MET A 15 4.87 22.74 6.32
N GLY A 16 5.82 22.24 5.54
CA GLY A 16 7.24 22.43 5.85
C GLY A 16 8.18 21.99 4.74
N CYS A 17 8.08 22.59 3.56
CA CYS A 17 9.16 22.68 2.58
C CYS A 17 8.79 23.73 1.52
N TYR A 18 8.87 25.00 1.89
CA TYR A 18 8.86 26.12 0.95
C TYR A 18 10.14 26.91 1.13
N GLN A 19 11.13 26.66 0.31
CA GLN A 19 12.14 27.67 -0.06
C GLN A 19 12.44 27.58 -1.55
N SER A 20 12.09 28.70 -2.25
CA SER A 20 12.51 29.08 -3.59
C SER A 20 12.14 28.18 -4.77
N GLY A 21 10.90 28.24 -5.22
CA GLY A 21 10.47 27.86 -6.57
C GLY A 21 9.97 29.10 -7.34
N PRO A 22 9.88 29.07 -8.68
CA PRO A 22 9.58 30.23 -9.49
C PRO A 22 8.20 30.81 -9.18
N THR A 23 8.11 32.14 -9.17
CA THR A 23 6.93 32.94 -8.88
C THR A 23 5.79 32.65 -9.85
N TYR A 24 4.79 31.87 -9.40
CA TYR A 24 3.57 31.63 -10.14
C TYR A 24 2.47 32.65 -9.80
N ARG A 25 1.87 33.22 -10.86
CA ARG A 25 0.75 34.13 -10.87
C ARG A 25 -0.43 33.52 -10.11
N LYS A 26 -1.06 34.29 -9.23
CA LYS A 26 -2.28 33.87 -8.49
C LYS A 26 -3.44 33.71 -9.46
N GLU A 27 -3.89 32.47 -9.68
CA GLU A 27 -5.13 32.14 -10.38
C GLU A 27 -6.29 31.87 -9.40
N PRO A 28 -7.56 32.05 -9.81
CA PRO A 28 -8.71 32.04 -8.91
C PRO A 28 -8.95 30.68 -8.24
N ARG A 29 -9.18 30.70 -6.94
CA ARG A 29 -9.16 29.57 -5.98
C ARG A 29 -10.29 28.52 -6.10
N ASN A 30 -11.16 28.54 -7.10
CA ASN A 30 -12.43 27.80 -7.09
C ASN A 30 -12.73 26.90 -8.30
N SER A 31 -11.78 26.53 -9.15
CA SER A 31 -12.02 25.58 -10.24
C SER A 31 -11.45 24.19 -9.93
N ALA A 32 -12.10 23.14 -10.45
CA ALA A 32 -11.58 21.77 -10.37
C ALA A 32 -10.16 21.67 -10.97
N ILE A 33 -9.88 22.49 -11.99
CA ILE A 33 -8.57 22.61 -12.65
C ILE A 33 -7.49 23.13 -11.67
N SER A 34 -7.82 24.10 -10.80
CA SER A 34 -6.84 24.61 -9.82
C SER A 34 -6.49 23.58 -8.74
N ARG A 35 -7.41 22.68 -8.39
CA ARG A 35 -7.15 21.60 -7.43
C ARG A 35 -6.24 20.52 -8.03
N CYS A 36 -6.46 20.13 -9.28
CA CYS A 36 -5.57 19.24 -10.00
C CYS A 36 -4.17 19.85 -10.18
N PHE A 37 -4.09 21.14 -10.46
CA PHE A 37 -2.81 21.86 -10.59
C PHE A 37 -2.02 21.95 -9.28
N TRP A 38 -2.70 22.11 -8.13
CA TRP A 38 -2.05 22.10 -6.81
C TRP A 38 -1.53 20.70 -6.44
N ALA A 39 -2.33 19.66 -6.69
CA ALA A 39 -1.90 18.28 -6.49
C ALA A 39 -0.69 17.94 -7.37
N PHE A 40 -0.72 18.37 -8.63
CA PHE A 40 0.38 18.17 -9.57
C PHE A 40 1.67 18.88 -9.15
N ASN A 41 1.60 20.13 -8.70
CA ASN A 41 2.77 20.86 -8.19
C ASN A 41 3.30 20.29 -6.87
N TYR A 42 2.44 19.77 -6.00
CA TYR A 42 2.84 19.08 -4.78
C TYR A 42 3.62 17.79 -5.10
N ILE A 43 3.08 16.95 -5.98
CA ILE A 43 3.75 15.74 -6.47
C ILE A 43 5.11 16.08 -7.09
N TYR A 44 5.19 17.17 -7.85
CA TYR A 44 6.43 17.61 -8.48
C TYR A 44 7.50 18.05 -7.47
N ALA A 45 7.10 18.63 -6.34
CA ALA A 45 8.03 19.11 -5.32
C ALA A 45 8.58 17.98 -4.42
N CYS A 46 7.76 16.94 -4.14
CA CYS A 46 8.06 15.89 -3.18
C CYS A 46 7.75 14.49 -3.75
N ILE A 47 8.16 14.22 -5.00
CA ILE A 47 7.81 12.96 -5.70
C ILE A 47 8.16 11.69 -4.93
N LYS A 48 9.27 11.69 -4.17
CA LYS A 48 9.70 10.51 -3.40
C LYS A 48 8.77 10.18 -2.24
N ASP A 49 8.12 11.21 -1.70
CA ASP A 49 7.26 11.12 -0.53
C ASP A 49 5.76 11.10 -0.93
N CYS A 50 5.47 11.25 -2.24
CA CYS A 50 4.11 11.19 -2.73
C CYS A 50 3.60 9.76 -2.76
N VAL A 51 2.59 9.47 -1.97
CA VAL A 51 1.98 8.14 -1.83
C VAL A 51 0.61 8.12 -2.48
N LEU A 52 0.44 7.26 -3.49
CA LEU A 52 -0.77 7.11 -4.27
C LEU A 52 -1.36 5.72 -4.07
N ILE A 53 -2.67 5.63 -3.78
CA ILE A 53 -3.39 4.36 -3.67
C ILE A 53 -4.55 4.28 -4.64
N ASP A 54 -4.74 3.08 -5.21
CA ASP A 54 -5.99 2.62 -5.79
C ASP A 54 -6.57 1.51 -4.89
N PRO A 55 -7.60 1.81 -4.09
CA PRO A 55 -8.18 0.84 -3.16
C PRO A 55 -9.09 -0.21 -3.81
N CYS A 56 -9.37 -0.10 -5.12
CA CYS A 56 -10.14 -1.05 -5.92
C CYS A 56 -9.46 -1.20 -7.29
N MET A 57 -8.19 -1.64 -7.28
CA MET A 57 -7.30 -1.50 -8.44
C MET A 57 -7.66 -2.39 -9.64
N GLY A 58 -8.49 -3.41 -9.46
CA GLY A 58 -8.81 -4.37 -10.52
C GLY A 58 -7.53 -4.98 -11.09
N SER A 59 -7.43 -5.00 -12.41
CA SER A 59 -6.22 -5.44 -13.14
C SER A 59 -5.07 -4.40 -13.17
N GLY A 60 -5.18 -3.31 -12.42
CA GLY A 60 -4.12 -2.32 -12.23
C GLY A 60 -3.97 -1.28 -13.33
N HIS A 61 -4.97 -1.08 -14.20
CA HIS A 61 -4.88 -0.15 -15.33
C HIS A 61 -4.57 1.29 -14.89
N ILE A 62 -5.21 1.75 -13.80
CA ILE A 62 -4.97 3.09 -13.24
C ILE A 62 -3.56 3.20 -12.70
N LEU A 63 -3.09 2.20 -11.97
CA LEU A 63 -1.73 2.18 -11.41
C LEU A 63 -0.66 2.12 -12.50
N VAL A 64 -0.89 1.39 -13.60
CA VAL A 64 0.01 1.35 -14.76
C VAL A 64 0.09 2.71 -15.46
N TYR A 65 -1.04 3.43 -15.57
CA TYR A 65 -1.05 4.79 -16.10
C TYR A 65 -0.35 5.78 -15.14
N ALA A 66 -0.64 5.68 -13.85
CA ALA A 66 0.01 6.50 -12.82
C ALA A 66 1.54 6.28 -12.82
N PHE A 67 1.99 5.05 -13.09
CA PHE A 67 3.41 4.75 -13.25
C PHE A 67 4.06 5.59 -14.36
N ASP A 68 3.41 5.75 -15.53
CA ASP A 68 3.96 6.57 -16.61
C ASP A 68 4.05 8.05 -16.22
N VAL A 69 3.00 8.57 -15.59
CA VAL A 69 3.01 9.96 -15.08
C VAL A 69 4.15 10.19 -14.09
N LEU A 70 4.33 9.27 -13.14
CA LEU A 70 5.41 9.34 -12.17
C LEU A 70 6.79 9.23 -12.83
N MET A 71 6.94 8.35 -13.84
CA MET A 71 8.18 8.24 -14.63
C MET A 71 8.58 9.57 -15.25
N ASP A 72 7.62 10.29 -15.86
CA ASP A 72 7.89 11.59 -16.48
C ASP A 72 8.30 12.64 -15.42
N ILE A 73 7.67 12.62 -14.24
CA ILE A 73 8.03 13.52 -13.15
C ILE A 73 9.45 13.21 -12.63
N TYR A 74 9.79 11.95 -12.41
CA TYR A 74 11.13 11.54 -11.97
C TYR A 74 12.21 11.91 -12.99
N ARG A 75 11.95 11.73 -14.29
CA ARG A 75 12.85 12.15 -15.37
C ARG A 75 13.10 13.65 -15.35
N ASN A 76 12.06 14.45 -15.19
CA ASN A 76 12.18 15.91 -15.09
C ASN A 76 12.97 16.37 -13.86
N GLN A 77 13.06 15.53 -12.83
CA GLN A 77 13.91 15.75 -11.66
C GLN A 77 15.33 15.17 -11.81
N GLY A 78 15.67 14.63 -12.97
CA GLY A 78 17.02 14.13 -13.28
C GLY A 78 17.31 12.71 -12.81
N TYR A 79 16.29 11.93 -12.42
CA TYR A 79 16.49 10.51 -12.07
C TYR A 79 16.71 9.67 -13.32
N SER A 80 17.53 8.62 -13.18
CA SER A 80 17.64 7.61 -14.23
C SER A 80 16.35 6.80 -14.33
N ASP A 81 15.97 6.38 -15.54
CA ASP A 81 14.78 5.53 -15.76
C ASP A 81 14.80 4.27 -14.88
N ARG A 82 15.97 3.71 -14.68
CA ARG A 82 16.18 2.52 -13.87
C ARG A 82 15.89 2.74 -12.38
N ASP A 83 16.34 3.85 -11.83
CA ASP A 83 16.13 4.19 -10.42
C ASP A 83 14.69 4.67 -10.20
N ALA A 84 14.17 5.49 -11.10
CA ALA A 84 12.78 5.94 -11.08
C ALA A 84 11.80 4.75 -11.08
N ALA A 85 11.97 3.79 -11.98
CA ALA A 85 11.09 2.62 -12.06
C ALA A 85 11.05 1.80 -10.76
N ARG A 86 12.19 1.69 -10.06
CA ARG A 86 12.26 1.01 -8.76
C ARG A 86 11.58 1.83 -7.67
N LEU A 87 11.90 3.12 -7.56
CA LEU A 87 11.35 4.00 -6.54
C LEU A 87 9.83 4.12 -6.63
N ILE A 88 9.27 4.17 -7.85
CA ILE A 88 7.83 4.21 -8.08
C ILE A 88 7.13 2.98 -7.48
N LEU A 89 7.68 1.78 -7.70
CA LEU A 89 7.10 0.56 -7.14
C LEU A 89 7.24 0.47 -5.62
N GLU A 90 8.41 0.88 -5.10
CA GLU A 90 8.74 0.73 -3.68
C GLU A 90 8.07 1.80 -2.79
N ASN A 91 7.87 3.03 -3.32
CA ASN A 91 7.47 4.17 -2.49
C ASN A 91 6.17 4.85 -2.89
N ASN A 92 5.80 4.85 -4.18
CA ASN A 92 4.74 5.72 -4.64
C ASN A 92 3.41 5.02 -4.90
N LEU A 93 3.42 3.82 -5.46
CA LEU A 93 2.21 3.13 -5.89
C LEU A 93 1.76 2.06 -4.90
N TYR A 94 0.50 2.17 -4.50
CA TYR A 94 -0.17 1.24 -3.60
C TYR A 94 -1.49 0.80 -4.21
N GLY A 95 -1.92 -0.42 -3.93
CA GLY A 95 -3.19 -0.93 -4.44
C GLY A 95 -3.76 -2.06 -3.60
N LEU A 96 -5.09 -2.10 -3.53
CA LEU A 96 -5.85 -3.17 -2.89
C LEU A 96 -6.82 -3.77 -3.91
N GLU A 97 -7.04 -5.07 -3.81
CA GLU A 97 -7.99 -5.81 -4.64
C GLU A 97 -8.59 -6.98 -3.87
N ILE A 98 -9.87 -7.24 -4.06
CA ILE A 98 -10.59 -8.37 -3.43
C ILE A 98 -10.49 -9.66 -4.25
N ASP A 99 -10.37 -9.55 -5.59
CA ASP A 99 -10.21 -10.71 -6.49
C ASP A 99 -8.72 -11.05 -6.64
N GLU A 100 -8.34 -12.23 -6.19
CA GLU A 100 -6.98 -12.75 -6.26
C GLU A 100 -6.42 -12.74 -7.70
N ARG A 101 -7.26 -13.07 -8.69
CA ARG A 101 -6.84 -13.12 -10.11
C ARG A 101 -6.57 -11.72 -10.65
N ALA A 102 -7.42 -10.76 -10.31
CA ALA A 102 -7.23 -9.36 -10.68
C ALA A 102 -5.96 -8.80 -10.01
N TYR A 103 -5.74 -9.10 -8.72
CA TYR A 103 -4.51 -8.78 -8.01
C TYR A 103 -3.25 -9.32 -8.70
N HIS A 104 -3.24 -10.62 -9.05
CA HIS A 104 -2.09 -11.20 -9.75
C HIS A 104 -1.83 -10.53 -11.10
N LEU A 105 -2.89 -10.17 -11.83
CA LEU A 105 -2.77 -9.47 -13.10
C LEU A 105 -2.21 -8.05 -12.91
N ALA A 106 -2.68 -7.31 -11.91
CA ALA A 106 -2.16 -5.99 -11.57
C ALA A 106 -0.68 -6.04 -11.17
N TYR A 107 -0.30 -6.97 -10.30
CA TYR A 107 1.09 -7.19 -9.90
C TYR A 107 1.98 -7.48 -11.13
N PHE A 108 1.56 -8.40 -11.99
CA PHE A 108 2.28 -8.74 -13.21
C PHE A 108 2.40 -7.53 -14.16
N ALA A 109 1.31 -6.78 -14.37
CA ALA A 109 1.30 -5.60 -15.24
C ALA A 109 2.27 -4.53 -14.74
N LEU A 110 2.30 -4.24 -13.43
CA LEU A 110 3.22 -3.29 -12.83
C LEU A 110 4.68 -3.74 -12.94
N MET A 111 4.96 -5.02 -12.65
CA MET A 111 6.31 -5.57 -12.78
C MET A 111 6.81 -5.55 -14.22
N MET A 112 5.96 -5.88 -15.20
CA MET A 112 6.31 -5.81 -16.63
C MET A 112 6.48 -4.37 -17.10
N LYS A 113 5.67 -3.43 -16.60
CA LYS A 113 5.82 -2.00 -16.84
C LYS A 113 7.17 -1.50 -16.34
N ALA A 114 7.51 -1.78 -15.10
CA ALA A 114 8.80 -1.40 -14.53
C ALA A 114 9.98 -2.06 -15.24
N ARG A 115 9.82 -3.33 -15.69
CA ARG A 115 10.84 -4.02 -16.46
C ARG A 115 11.17 -3.36 -17.79
N SER A 116 10.20 -2.68 -18.43
CA SER A 116 10.46 -1.94 -19.68
C SER A 116 11.51 -0.84 -19.50
N TYR A 117 11.64 -0.29 -18.30
CA TYR A 117 12.62 0.73 -17.92
C TYR A 117 13.84 0.14 -17.20
N ASN A 118 13.67 -0.95 -16.45
CA ASN A 118 14.74 -1.58 -15.67
C ASN A 118 14.75 -3.10 -15.88
N ARG A 119 15.55 -3.59 -16.82
CA ARG A 119 15.63 -5.02 -17.15
C ARG A 119 16.00 -5.93 -15.98
N ARG A 120 16.69 -5.40 -14.95
CA ARG A 120 17.13 -6.15 -13.76
C ARG A 120 16.13 -6.11 -12.61
N ILE A 121 14.96 -5.47 -12.77
CA ILE A 121 14.00 -5.32 -11.68
C ILE A 121 13.45 -6.67 -11.19
N LEU A 122 13.33 -7.66 -12.07
CA LEU A 122 12.86 -9.01 -11.73
C LEU A 122 13.91 -9.86 -11.01
N SER A 123 15.21 -9.50 -11.11
CA SER A 123 16.30 -10.23 -10.45
C SER A 123 16.66 -9.68 -9.07
N LYS A 124 15.98 -8.63 -8.63
CA LYS A 124 16.11 -8.01 -7.31
C LYS A 124 14.83 -8.23 -6.54
N ASP A 125 14.95 -8.30 -5.24
CA ASP A 125 13.80 -8.31 -4.34
C ASP A 125 13.18 -6.90 -4.28
N THR A 126 12.45 -6.55 -5.36
CA THR A 126 11.79 -5.26 -5.50
C THR A 126 10.42 -5.34 -4.83
N LYS A 127 10.21 -4.49 -3.82
CA LYS A 127 8.95 -4.42 -3.11
C LYS A 127 7.90 -3.76 -4.01
N VAL A 128 6.76 -4.42 -4.18
CA VAL A 128 5.57 -3.87 -4.86
C VAL A 128 4.46 -3.79 -3.82
N ASN A 129 3.86 -2.60 -3.66
CA ASN A 129 2.90 -2.36 -2.60
C ASN A 129 1.45 -2.54 -3.09
N VAL A 130 1.20 -3.62 -3.83
CA VAL A 130 -0.16 -4.05 -4.18
C VAL A 130 -0.48 -5.35 -3.46
N PHE A 131 -1.71 -5.50 -2.96
CA PHE A 131 -2.09 -6.61 -2.12
C PHE A 131 -3.52 -7.07 -2.40
N GLU A 132 -3.72 -8.37 -2.27
CA GLU A 132 -5.05 -8.96 -2.17
C GLU A 132 -5.60 -8.73 -0.77
N ILE A 133 -6.87 -8.33 -0.66
CA ILE A 133 -7.61 -8.31 0.60
C ILE A 133 -7.95 -9.75 0.96
N ARG A 134 -7.41 -10.22 2.08
CA ARG A 134 -7.65 -11.56 2.60
C ARG A 134 -8.53 -11.51 3.82
N GLU A 135 -9.46 -12.47 3.88
CA GLU A 135 -10.25 -12.72 5.07
C GLU A 135 -9.43 -13.49 6.10
N SER A 136 -9.67 -13.18 7.35
CA SER A 136 -9.20 -14.01 8.44
C SER A 136 -10.09 -15.26 8.54
N SER A 137 -9.51 -16.40 8.93
CA SER A 137 -10.26 -17.64 9.18
C SER A 137 -11.17 -17.57 10.42
N GLY A 138 -11.36 -16.39 11.00
CA GLY A 138 -12.34 -16.05 12.02
C GLY A 138 -12.02 -16.47 13.45
N LYS A 139 -11.05 -17.35 13.72
CA LYS A 139 -10.73 -17.75 15.10
C LYS A 139 -9.24 -18.00 15.27
N LEU A 140 -8.70 -17.37 16.30
CA LEU A 140 -7.37 -17.70 16.81
C LEU A 140 -7.46 -19.05 17.54
N LYS A 141 -6.55 -19.97 17.21
CA LYS A 141 -6.47 -21.23 17.95
C LYS A 141 -5.91 -20.93 19.36
N PRO A 142 -6.48 -21.52 20.43
CA PRO A 142 -6.00 -21.26 21.80
C PRO A 142 -4.52 -21.60 22.01
N GLU A 143 -3.99 -22.55 21.23
CA GLU A 143 -2.60 -22.97 21.28
C GLU A 143 -1.64 -21.82 20.91
N TYR A 144 -2.09 -20.85 20.11
CA TYR A 144 -1.28 -19.72 19.66
C TYR A 144 -1.05 -18.65 20.74
N ASP A 145 -1.87 -18.65 21.80
CA ASP A 145 -1.80 -17.67 22.88
C ASP A 145 -0.39 -17.60 23.52
N GLN A 146 0.27 -18.74 23.64
CA GLN A 146 1.62 -18.82 24.22
C GLN A 146 2.69 -18.08 23.40
N TYR A 147 2.47 -17.93 22.09
CA TYR A 147 3.42 -17.25 21.18
C TYR A 147 3.14 -15.76 21.03
N LEU A 148 1.92 -15.31 21.28
CA LEU A 148 1.49 -13.95 21.03
C LEU A 148 1.76 -12.99 22.18
N GLY A 149 1.81 -13.48 23.43
CA GLY A 149 2.10 -12.66 24.60
C GLY A 149 1.20 -11.42 24.68
N ASN A 150 1.84 -10.24 24.78
CA ASN A 150 1.13 -8.96 24.90
C ASN A 150 0.39 -8.53 23.60
N TYR A 151 0.61 -9.19 22.49
CA TYR A 151 -0.03 -8.85 21.21
C TYR A 151 -1.34 -9.60 20.95
N LYS A 152 -1.76 -10.47 21.87
CA LYS A 152 -2.96 -11.29 21.73
C LYS A 152 -4.21 -10.46 21.43
N ASP A 153 -4.43 -9.38 22.16
CA ASP A 153 -5.62 -8.53 21.98
C ASP A 153 -5.62 -7.84 20.62
N LEU A 154 -4.45 -7.34 20.17
CA LEU A 154 -4.31 -6.74 18.84
C LEU A 154 -4.52 -7.76 17.72
N VAL A 155 -4.00 -8.96 17.87
CA VAL A 155 -4.19 -10.05 16.92
C VAL A 155 -5.66 -10.46 16.84
N GLN A 156 -6.33 -10.64 18.00
CA GLN A 156 -7.76 -10.96 18.02
C GLN A 156 -8.60 -9.84 17.39
N TYR A 157 -8.25 -8.59 17.64
CA TYR A 157 -8.87 -7.43 17.00
C TYR A 157 -8.73 -7.50 15.47
N LEU A 158 -7.51 -7.69 14.94
CA LEU A 158 -7.29 -7.80 13.49
C LEU A 158 -8.04 -8.98 12.87
N ILE A 159 -8.09 -10.14 13.55
CA ILE A 159 -8.84 -11.30 13.08
C ILE A 159 -10.32 -10.99 12.98
N ASN A 160 -10.91 -10.29 13.95
CA ASN A 160 -12.32 -9.94 13.95
C ASN A 160 -12.64 -8.93 12.83
N GLU A 161 -11.81 -7.87 12.68
CA GLU A 161 -12.03 -6.84 11.66
C GLU A 161 -11.90 -7.38 10.23
N PHE A 162 -11.06 -8.39 10.02
CA PHE A 162 -10.86 -8.99 8.70
C PHE A 162 -11.70 -10.25 8.45
N GLN A 163 -12.67 -10.56 9.29
CA GLN A 163 -13.50 -11.75 9.13
C GLN A 163 -14.36 -11.68 7.84
N GLU A 164 -14.88 -10.50 7.51
CA GLU A 164 -15.68 -10.22 6.32
C GLU A 164 -14.98 -9.20 5.41
N ALA A 165 -13.65 -9.27 5.35
CA ALA A 165 -12.86 -8.27 4.66
C ALA A 165 -13.13 -8.19 3.16
N LYS A 166 -13.51 -9.29 2.51
CA LYS A 166 -13.85 -9.28 1.07
C LYS A 166 -15.20 -8.63 0.78
N GLU A 167 -16.13 -8.68 1.72
CA GLU A 167 -17.42 -7.98 1.60
C GLU A 167 -17.26 -6.49 1.85
N LEU A 168 -16.44 -6.11 2.83
CA LEU A 168 -16.21 -4.72 3.21
C LEU A 168 -15.17 -4.02 2.31
N GLY A 169 -14.22 -4.76 1.74
CA GLY A 169 -13.19 -4.23 0.89
C GLY A 169 -12.35 -3.15 1.57
N SER A 170 -12.16 -2.02 0.91
CA SER A 170 -11.39 -0.88 1.41
C SER A 170 -12.15 0.00 2.44
N ILE A 171 -13.38 -0.35 2.81
CA ILE A 171 -14.19 0.39 3.80
C ILE A 171 -13.82 -0.01 5.24
N VAL A 172 -13.10 -1.12 5.42
CA VAL A 172 -12.64 -1.55 6.75
C VAL A 172 -11.89 -0.41 7.44
N ASN A 173 -12.37 0.01 8.61
CA ASN A 173 -11.81 1.10 9.39
C ASN A 173 -11.10 0.56 10.63
N LEU A 174 -9.78 0.64 10.64
CA LEU A 174 -8.97 0.12 11.74
C LEU A 174 -8.64 1.21 12.75
N SER A 175 -8.73 0.87 14.03
CA SER A 175 -8.37 1.75 15.16
C SER A 175 -6.96 1.49 15.71
N CYS A 176 -6.19 0.57 15.11
CA CYS A 176 -4.79 0.35 15.47
C CYS A 176 -3.85 1.38 14.82
N THR A 177 -2.67 1.58 15.42
CA THR A 177 -1.65 2.49 14.90
C THR A 177 -0.59 1.75 14.08
N GLU A 178 0.15 2.48 13.26
CA GLU A 178 1.25 1.94 12.46
C GLU A 178 2.36 1.37 13.36
N GLU A 179 2.65 2.04 14.50
CA GLU A 179 3.63 1.58 15.48
C GLU A 179 3.25 0.22 16.08
N GLN A 180 1.96 0.03 16.42
CA GLN A 180 1.47 -1.25 16.95
C GLN A 180 1.62 -2.38 15.93
N LEU A 181 1.35 -2.10 14.65
CA LEU A 181 1.54 -3.06 13.57
C LEU A 181 3.02 -3.39 13.34
N ASP A 182 3.91 -2.40 13.45
CA ASP A 182 5.36 -2.59 13.32
C ASP A 182 5.93 -3.46 14.43
N GLU A 183 5.49 -3.24 15.66
CA GLU A 183 5.91 -4.05 16.81
C GLU A 183 5.42 -5.49 16.67
N LEU A 184 4.16 -5.68 16.29
CA LEU A 184 3.60 -7.01 16.03
C LEU A 184 4.35 -7.72 14.88
N GLU A 185 4.63 -7.04 13.78
CA GLU A 185 5.37 -7.61 12.66
C GLU A 185 6.78 -8.06 13.07
N LYS A 186 7.48 -7.24 13.88
CA LYS A 186 8.80 -7.59 14.42
C LYS A 186 8.73 -8.82 15.30
N HIS A 187 7.71 -8.89 16.16
CA HIS A 187 7.50 -10.03 17.04
C HIS A 187 7.27 -11.33 16.25
N ILE A 188 6.37 -11.32 15.27
CA ILE A 188 6.07 -12.49 14.42
C ILE A 188 7.30 -12.93 13.61
N LYS A 189 8.06 -11.98 13.04
CA LYS A 189 9.32 -12.29 12.34
C LYS A 189 10.36 -12.90 13.26
N HIS A 190 10.47 -12.41 14.50
CA HIS A 190 11.39 -12.95 15.50
C HIS A 190 10.99 -14.39 15.91
N LEU A 191 9.70 -14.66 16.11
CA LEU A 191 9.21 -16.02 16.36
C LEU A 191 9.61 -16.96 15.22
N LYS A 192 9.37 -16.55 13.97
CA LYS A 192 9.71 -17.34 12.78
C LYS A 192 11.22 -17.59 12.65
N ALA A 193 12.05 -16.60 12.95
CA ALA A 193 13.51 -16.74 12.90
C ALA A 193 14.05 -17.73 13.92
N ASN A 194 13.40 -17.84 15.09
CA ASN A 194 13.79 -18.76 16.17
C ASN A 194 13.08 -20.13 16.11
N ALA A 195 12.20 -20.33 15.12
CA ALA A 195 11.42 -21.56 14.99
C ALA A 195 12.27 -22.81 14.74
N LEU A 196 13.51 -22.66 14.27
CA LEU A 196 14.43 -23.78 14.03
C LEU A 196 14.99 -24.40 15.31
N ASP A 197 14.90 -23.68 16.44
CA ASP A 197 15.46 -24.13 17.74
C ASP A 197 14.41 -24.80 18.63
N VAL A 198 13.16 -24.97 18.15
CA VAL A 198 12.06 -25.59 18.90
C VAL A 198 11.67 -26.94 18.29
N ASP A 199 10.80 -27.68 18.97
CA ASP A 199 10.30 -28.96 18.46
C ASP A 199 9.44 -28.77 17.17
N LEU A 200 9.20 -29.87 16.45
CA LEU A 200 8.50 -29.86 15.16
C LEU A 200 7.05 -29.38 15.28
N ILE A 201 6.39 -29.61 16.42
CA ILE A 201 5.01 -29.18 16.65
C ILE A 201 4.97 -27.66 16.80
N ALA A 202 5.81 -27.11 17.68
CA ALA A 202 5.94 -25.67 17.87
C ALA A 202 6.37 -24.95 16.58
N GLN A 203 7.26 -25.56 15.80
CA GLN A 203 7.65 -25.01 14.50
C GLN A 203 6.45 -24.91 13.56
N THR A 204 5.62 -25.96 13.47
CA THR A 204 4.41 -25.95 12.62
C THR A 204 3.42 -24.87 13.06
N GLU A 205 3.19 -24.73 14.38
CA GLU A 205 2.30 -23.71 14.94
C GLU A 205 2.79 -22.28 14.63
N ILE A 206 4.10 -22.04 14.76
CA ILE A 206 4.72 -20.74 14.42
C ILE A 206 4.58 -20.45 12.92
N ASP A 207 4.72 -21.46 12.06
CA ASP A 207 4.57 -21.33 10.63
C ASP A 207 3.11 -20.96 10.28
N GLU A 208 2.13 -21.62 10.89
CA GLU A 208 0.72 -21.29 10.71
C GLU A 208 0.40 -19.86 11.18
N ILE A 209 0.94 -19.44 12.34
CA ILE A 209 0.78 -18.07 12.86
C ILE A 209 1.37 -17.05 11.87
N TYR A 210 2.57 -17.31 11.36
CA TYR A 210 3.25 -16.42 10.42
C TYR A 210 2.43 -16.28 9.13
N ASP A 211 1.97 -17.39 8.55
CA ASP A 211 1.21 -17.41 7.30
C ASP A 211 -0.17 -16.78 7.44
N LEU A 212 -0.78 -16.87 8.62
CA LEU A 212 -2.05 -16.21 8.94
C LEU A 212 -1.87 -14.71 9.13
N LEU A 213 -0.93 -14.29 10.00
CA LEU A 213 -0.87 -12.91 10.47
C LEU A 213 -0.12 -11.98 9.51
N MET A 214 0.90 -12.43 8.80
CA MET A 214 1.68 -11.55 7.92
C MET A 214 0.84 -10.89 6.80
N PRO A 215 -0.08 -11.59 6.13
CA PRO A 215 -1.00 -10.94 5.18
C PRO A 215 -1.92 -9.92 5.85
N LEU A 216 -2.50 -10.26 7.03
CA LEU A 216 -3.39 -9.36 7.77
C LEU A 216 -2.67 -8.09 8.24
N ILE A 217 -1.44 -8.19 8.73
CA ILE A 217 -0.62 -7.04 9.13
C ILE A 217 -0.32 -6.14 7.93
N ARG A 218 0.01 -6.72 6.77
CA ARG A 218 0.31 -5.96 5.56
C ARG A 218 -0.90 -5.19 5.05
N GLN A 219 -2.08 -5.84 4.97
CA GLN A 219 -3.30 -5.15 4.56
C GLN A 219 -3.77 -4.12 5.61
N ALA A 220 -3.62 -4.40 6.91
CA ALA A 220 -3.90 -3.43 7.97
C ALA A 220 -3.04 -2.17 7.82
N ARG A 221 -1.75 -2.33 7.55
CA ARG A 221 -0.83 -1.20 7.33
C ARG A 221 -1.29 -0.31 6.17
N LEU A 222 -1.74 -0.89 5.06
CA LEU A 222 -2.27 -0.13 3.94
C LEU A 222 -3.55 0.63 4.28
N LEU A 223 -4.42 0.07 5.12
CA LEU A 223 -5.65 0.73 5.53
C LEU A 223 -5.42 1.84 6.57
N VAL A 224 -4.37 1.73 7.40
CA VAL A 224 -4.01 2.74 8.41
C VAL A 224 -3.12 3.85 7.83
N GLN A 225 -2.32 3.55 6.82
CA GLN A 225 -1.41 4.48 6.17
C GLN A 225 -2.17 5.67 5.56
N LYS A 226 -1.57 6.86 5.65
CA LYS A 226 -2.11 8.07 4.99
C LYS A 226 -1.57 8.19 3.58
N TYR A 227 -2.44 8.57 2.65
CA TYR A 227 -2.14 8.74 1.24
C TYR A 227 -2.32 10.20 0.83
N ASP A 228 -1.43 10.68 -0.05
CA ASP A 228 -1.54 12.01 -0.64
C ASP A 228 -2.59 12.04 -1.76
N VAL A 229 -2.70 10.92 -2.49
CA VAL A 229 -3.60 10.79 -3.64
C VAL A 229 -4.33 9.45 -3.57
N VAL A 230 -5.65 9.50 -3.68
CA VAL A 230 -6.50 8.32 -3.88
C VAL A 230 -7.11 8.41 -5.26
N ILE A 231 -6.84 7.42 -6.11
CA ILE A 231 -7.40 7.33 -7.47
C ILE A 231 -8.05 5.96 -7.59
N THR A 232 -9.34 5.92 -7.88
CA THR A 232 -10.05 4.65 -8.03
C THR A 232 -11.17 4.77 -9.06
N ASN A 233 -11.48 3.67 -9.69
CA ASN A 233 -12.66 3.47 -10.50
C ASN A 233 -13.34 2.18 -10.04
N PRO A 234 -14.09 2.24 -8.92
CA PRO A 234 -14.76 1.06 -8.40
C PRO A 234 -15.73 0.53 -9.48
N GLY A 235 -15.56 -0.74 -9.85
CA GLY A 235 -16.52 -1.42 -10.70
C GLY A 235 -17.91 -1.36 -10.05
N ILE A 236 -18.93 -1.16 -10.85
CA ILE A 236 -20.31 -1.31 -10.36
C ILE A 236 -20.49 -2.82 -10.11
N LEU A 237 -20.61 -3.20 -8.84
CA LEU A 237 -21.02 -4.54 -8.42
C LEU A 237 -22.49 -4.78 -8.76
#